data_8810cda0563aae9631b01b7a90688bdd
#
_entry.id   8810cda0563aae9631b01b7a90688bdd
#
_cell.length_a   1.000
_cell.length_b   1.000
_cell.length_c   1.000
_cell.angle_alpha   90.00
_cell.angle_beta   90.00
_cell.angle_gamma   90.00
#
_symmetry.space_group_name_H-M   'P 1'
#
loop_
_entity.id
_entity.type
_entity.pdbx_description
1 polymer ?
#
loop_
_entity_poly.entity_id
_entity_poly.type
_entity_poly.pdbx_seq_one_letter_code
_entity_poly.pdbx_strand_id
1 'polypeptide(L)'
;TRAERRPLEEGSRVGEYRIVHCLGSNGEGIFYLAQDCIVGDVVQLQEFFPAGIACRCDDADSLQPLAGHATEFKYFRASFQDLYRILQQEKENSCLIPIVQLFEQNATVYVASEHLQVSTLEEKLRQAGGRQCWCRAKKYLLPLYNSLSSLHKKGITHQGISPENILLDEENRVYWRGFSLLEMRTAT
;
A
#
# COMPACT_ATOMS: atom_id res chain seq x y z
N THR A 1 20.65 16.35 8.06
CA THR A 1 19.19 16.62 8.18
C THR A 1 18.50 15.63 7.24
N ARG A 2 17.78 14.68 7.81
CA ARG A 2 16.93 13.75 7.05
C ARG A 2 15.87 14.62 6.36
N ALA A 3 15.83 14.65 5.04
CA ALA A 3 14.78 15.34 4.31
C ALA A 3 13.44 14.71 4.74
N GLU A 4 12.66 15.47 5.48
CA GLU A 4 11.41 15.00 6.04
C GLU A 4 10.41 14.83 4.89
N ARG A 5 9.82 13.64 4.76
CA ARG A 5 8.82 13.38 3.73
C ARG A 5 7.53 14.10 4.10
N ARG A 6 7.33 15.29 3.55
CA ARG A 6 6.12 16.07 3.75
C ARG A 6 4.95 15.40 3.03
N PRO A 7 3.86 15.01 3.72
CA PRO A 7 2.64 14.54 3.07
C PRO A 7 1.97 15.66 2.27
N LEU A 8 1.06 15.28 1.38
CA LEU A 8 0.15 16.21 0.72
C LEU A 8 -0.77 16.88 1.76
N GLU A 9 -1.13 18.13 1.52
CA GLU A 9 -2.02 18.87 2.41
C GLU A 9 -3.47 18.37 2.29
N GLU A 10 -4.20 18.43 3.41
CA GLU A 10 -5.64 18.14 3.42
C GLU A 10 -6.38 19.10 2.48
N GLY A 11 -7.32 18.56 1.71
CA GLY A 11 -8.05 19.29 0.67
C GLY A 11 -7.35 19.41 -0.67
N SER A 12 -6.05 19.08 -0.78
CA SER A 12 -5.34 19.08 -2.07
C SER A 12 -5.93 18.03 -3.01
N ARG A 13 -5.81 18.27 -4.32
CA ARG A 13 -6.38 17.41 -5.36
C ARG A 13 -5.30 16.67 -6.11
N VAL A 14 -5.44 15.35 -6.20
CA VAL A 14 -4.55 14.46 -6.95
C VAL A 14 -5.41 13.60 -7.88
N GLY A 15 -5.30 13.82 -9.19
CA GLY A 15 -6.19 13.22 -10.16
C GLY A 15 -7.65 13.58 -9.88
N GLU A 16 -8.48 12.57 -9.74
CA GLU A 16 -9.90 12.69 -9.42
C GLU A 16 -10.18 12.66 -7.90
N TYR A 17 -9.13 12.56 -7.08
CA TYR A 17 -9.24 12.39 -5.63
C TYR A 17 -8.89 13.67 -4.87
N ARG A 18 -9.62 13.92 -3.79
CA ARG A 18 -9.34 14.98 -2.81
C ARG A 18 -8.79 14.33 -1.54
N ILE A 19 -7.64 14.78 -1.09
CA ILE A 19 -7.04 14.30 0.16
C ILE A 19 -7.91 14.73 1.34
N VAL A 20 -8.33 13.76 2.16
CA VAL A 20 -9.09 14.01 3.40
C VAL A 20 -8.11 14.16 4.55
N HIS A 21 -7.26 13.16 4.78
CA HIS A 21 -6.14 13.23 5.74
C HIS A 21 -5.08 12.17 5.45
N CYS A 22 -3.89 12.37 6.02
CA CYS A 22 -2.81 11.40 5.96
C CYS A 22 -3.04 10.27 6.98
N LEU A 23 -3.03 9.01 6.52
CA LEU A 23 -3.17 7.81 7.36
C LEU A 23 -1.85 7.36 7.97
N GLY A 24 -0.72 7.74 7.37
CA GLY A 24 0.61 7.34 7.79
C GLY A 24 1.56 7.08 6.62
N SER A 25 2.74 6.56 6.92
CA SER A 25 3.76 6.25 5.92
C SER A 25 4.56 5.02 6.29
N ASN A 26 5.16 4.38 5.29
CA ASN A 26 6.17 3.33 5.44
C ASN A 26 7.43 3.66 4.61
N GLY A 27 8.36 2.72 4.47
CA GLY A 27 9.58 2.92 3.68
C GLY A 27 9.33 3.25 2.20
N GLU A 28 8.22 2.81 1.64
CA GLU A 28 7.91 2.91 0.21
C GLU A 28 6.98 4.06 -0.16
N GLY A 29 6.17 4.57 0.81
CA GLY A 29 5.19 5.58 0.46
C GLY A 29 4.44 6.21 1.61
N ILE A 30 3.51 7.07 1.25
CA ILE A 30 2.57 7.74 2.14
C ILE A 30 1.16 7.29 1.79
N PHE A 31 0.34 7.07 2.80
CA PHE A 31 -1.04 6.62 2.67
C PHE A 31 -1.99 7.72 3.10
N TYR A 32 -3.02 7.94 2.31
CA TYR A 32 -4.05 8.95 2.56
C TYR A 32 -5.44 8.32 2.53
N LEU A 33 -6.33 8.86 3.34
CA LEU A 33 -7.75 8.76 3.08
C LEU A 33 -8.10 9.85 2.06
N ALA A 34 -8.77 9.49 0.98
CA ALA A 34 -9.15 10.42 -0.07
C ALA A 34 -10.59 10.18 -0.51
N GLN A 35 -11.21 11.18 -1.06
CA GLN A 35 -12.56 11.11 -1.61
C GLN A 35 -12.51 11.28 -3.12
N ASP A 36 -13.16 10.37 -3.84
CA ASP A 36 -13.40 10.50 -5.27
C ASP A 36 -14.32 11.69 -5.52
N CYS A 37 -13.88 12.66 -6.29
CA CYS A 37 -14.63 13.89 -6.57
C CYS A 37 -15.77 13.69 -7.57
N ILE A 38 -15.80 12.57 -8.29
CA ILE A 38 -16.81 12.24 -9.31
C ILE A 38 -17.93 11.43 -8.69
N VAL A 39 -17.59 10.32 -8.04
CA VAL A 39 -18.56 9.37 -7.47
C VAL A 39 -18.89 9.68 -6.00
N GLY A 40 -17.96 10.30 -5.29
CA GLY A 40 -18.09 10.62 -3.87
C GLY A 40 -17.61 9.53 -2.91
N ASP A 41 -17.16 8.41 -3.43
CA ASP A 41 -16.67 7.28 -2.63
C ASP A 41 -15.36 7.62 -1.92
N VAL A 42 -15.18 6.99 -0.77
CA VAL A 42 -13.94 7.10 0.00
C VAL A 42 -13.00 5.98 -0.42
N VAL A 43 -11.75 6.35 -0.72
CA VAL A 43 -10.69 5.43 -1.13
C VAL A 43 -9.47 5.58 -0.23
N GLN A 44 -8.65 4.56 -0.18
CA GLN A 44 -7.29 4.68 0.32
C GLN A 44 -6.36 4.97 -0.86
N LEU A 45 -5.63 6.08 -0.78
CA LEU A 45 -4.68 6.47 -1.81
C LEU A 45 -3.25 6.25 -1.28
N GLN A 46 -2.47 5.47 -1.99
CA GLN A 46 -1.05 5.27 -1.72
C GLN A 46 -0.22 6.08 -2.71
N GLU A 47 0.63 6.95 -2.20
CA GLU A 47 1.64 7.68 -2.98
C GLU A 47 2.96 6.94 -2.90
N PHE A 48 3.56 6.58 -4.03
CA PHE A 48 4.92 6.05 -4.05
C PHE A 48 5.89 7.18 -3.71
N PHE A 49 6.46 7.13 -2.50
CA PHE A 49 7.39 8.14 -2.00
C PHE A 49 8.48 7.46 -1.15
N PRO A 50 9.50 6.88 -1.79
CA PRO A 50 10.50 6.08 -1.10
C PRO A 50 11.38 6.93 -0.16
N ALA A 51 11.52 6.45 1.07
CA ALA A 51 12.30 7.10 2.11
C ALA A 51 13.79 7.10 1.76
N GLY A 52 14.45 8.25 1.92
CA GLY A 52 15.89 8.36 1.66
C GLY A 52 16.30 8.40 0.18
N ILE A 53 15.33 8.29 -0.76
CA ILE A 53 15.58 8.27 -2.21
C ILE A 53 14.95 9.48 -2.90
N ALA A 54 13.84 9.97 -2.39
CA ALA A 54 13.12 11.11 -2.94
C ALA A 54 12.73 12.13 -1.87
N CYS A 55 12.50 13.37 -2.30
CA CYS A 55 11.90 14.43 -1.49
C CYS A 55 10.81 15.14 -2.29
N ARG A 56 9.90 15.84 -1.59
CA ARG A 56 8.93 16.72 -2.22
C ARG A 56 9.55 18.08 -2.49
N CYS A 57 9.25 18.67 -3.64
CA CYS A 57 9.68 20.03 -3.96
C CYS A 57 9.03 21.02 -3.00
N ASP A 58 9.75 22.09 -2.64
CA ASP A 58 9.28 23.07 -1.65
C ASP A 58 8.05 23.85 -2.14
N ASP A 59 8.01 24.17 -3.43
CA ASP A 59 6.99 25.02 -4.05
C ASP A 59 5.93 24.22 -4.85
N ALA A 60 5.98 22.88 -4.79
CA ALA A 60 5.08 22.03 -5.57
C ALA A 60 4.86 20.68 -4.88
N ASP A 61 3.76 20.02 -5.25
CA ASP A 61 3.47 18.65 -4.78
C ASP A 61 4.32 17.56 -5.45
N SER A 62 5.11 17.93 -6.46
CA SER A 62 5.94 17.00 -7.22
C SER A 62 7.10 16.46 -6.40
N LEU A 63 7.41 15.18 -6.64
CA LEU A 63 8.58 14.53 -6.08
C LEU A 63 9.81 14.72 -6.97
N GLN A 64 10.96 14.79 -6.35
CA GLN A 64 12.26 14.75 -7.03
C GLN A 64 13.18 13.76 -6.32
N PRO A 65 14.04 13.06 -7.07
CA PRO A 65 15.05 12.20 -6.45
C PRO A 65 16.06 13.04 -5.68
N LEU A 66 16.54 12.51 -4.57
CA LEU A 66 17.69 13.07 -3.86
C LEU A 66 18.96 12.95 -4.72
N ALA A 67 19.95 13.79 -4.42
CA ALA A 67 21.23 13.80 -5.14
C ALA A 67 21.85 12.39 -5.18
N GLY A 68 22.17 11.91 -6.38
CA GLY A 68 22.72 10.57 -6.61
C GLY A 68 21.70 9.44 -6.72
N HIS A 69 20.40 9.66 -6.43
CA HIS A 69 19.37 8.61 -6.43
C HIS A 69 18.43 8.64 -7.64
N ALA A 70 18.73 9.41 -8.69
CA ALA A 70 17.81 9.55 -9.83
C ALA A 70 17.54 8.24 -10.57
N THR A 71 18.55 7.41 -10.80
CA THR A 71 18.40 6.10 -11.45
C THR A 71 17.61 5.13 -10.57
N GLU A 72 17.94 5.09 -9.30
CA GLU A 72 17.30 4.23 -8.30
C GLU A 72 15.81 4.60 -8.14
N PHE A 73 15.49 5.88 -8.01
CA PHE A 73 14.11 6.35 -7.94
C PHE A 73 13.30 5.95 -9.18
N LYS A 74 13.88 6.13 -10.38
CA LYS A 74 13.22 5.75 -11.64
C LYS A 74 12.96 4.24 -11.69
N TYR A 75 13.94 3.44 -11.30
CA TYR A 75 13.82 1.99 -11.28
C TYR A 75 12.73 1.52 -10.31
N PHE A 76 12.76 1.97 -9.06
CA PHE A 76 11.76 1.57 -8.06
C PHE A 76 10.36 2.06 -8.39
N ARG A 77 10.22 3.26 -8.96
CA ARG A 77 8.94 3.78 -9.42
C ARG A 77 8.33 2.88 -10.51
N ALA A 78 9.13 2.46 -11.48
CA ALA A 78 8.69 1.54 -12.53
C ALA A 78 8.30 0.18 -11.95
N SER A 79 9.13 -0.39 -11.06
CA SER A 79 8.86 -1.67 -10.40
C SER A 79 7.59 -1.63 -9.56
N PHE A 80 7.35 -0.53 -8.84
CA PHE A 80 6.12 -0.31 -8.08
C PHE A 80 4.89 -0.28 -9.00
N GLN A 81 4.98 0.47 -10.09
CA GLN A 81 3.90 0.57 -11.07
C GLN A 81 3.58 -0.78 -11.71
N ASP A 82 4.60 -1.56 -12.08
CA ASP A 82 4.43 -2.89 -12.68
C ASP A 82 3.79 -3.86 -11.69
N LEU A 83 4.24 -3.88 -10.44
CA LEU A 83 3.66 -4.70 -9.38
C LEU A 83 2.15 -4.41 -9.22
N TYR A 84 1.79 -3.14 -9.04
CA TYR A 84 0.39 -2.77 -8.82
C TYR A 84 -0.48 -2.94 -10.06
N ARG A 85 0.09 -2.83 -11.27
CA ARG A 85 -0.61 -3.16 -12.52
C ARG A 85 -0.97 -4.64 -12.58
N ILE A 86 -0.07 -5.53 -12.14
CA ILE A 86 -0.36 -6.96 -12.09
C ILE A 86 -1.39 -7.26 -10.99
N LEU A 87 -1.23 -6.69 -9.79
CA LEU A 87 -2.20 -6.87 -8.69
C LEU A 87 -3.61 -6.39 -9.08
N GLN A 88 -3.73 -5.31 -9.83
CA GLN A 88 -5.02 -4.79 -10.33
C GLN A 88 -5.74 -5.78 -11.26
N GLN A 89 -5.01 -6.64 -11.95
CA GLN A 89 -5.57 -7.66 -12.84
C GLN A 89 -6.03 -8.91 -12.08
N GLU A 90 -5.63 -9.09 -10.82
CA GLU A 90 -5.90 -10.26 -9.99
C GLU A 90 -7.28 -10.21 -9.31
N LYS A 91 -8.34 -9.92 -10.08
CA LYS A 91 -9.71 -9.73 -9.55
C LYS A 91 -10.31 -10.97 -8.89
N GLU A 92 -9.84 -12.16 -9.26
CA GLU A 92 -10.29 -13.44 -8.69
C GLU A 92 -9.65 -13.74 -7.31
N ASN A 93 -8.62 -12.99 -6.93
CA ASN A 93 -7.93 -13.17 -5.66
C ASN A 93 -8.62 -12.39 -4.55
N SER A 94 -9.51 -13.07 -3.81
CA SER A 94 -10.35 -12.48 -2.75
C SER A 94 -9.56 -11.91 -1.55
N CYS A 95 -8.27 -12.19 -1.44
CA CYS A 95 -7.41 -11.64 -0.39
C CYS A 95 -6.63 -10.39 -0.82
N LEU A 96 -6.90 -9.85 -2.01
CA LEU A 96 -6.37 -8.56 -2.43
C LEU A 96 -7.44 -7.49 -2.24
N ILE A 97 -7.04 -6.34 -1.71
CA ILE A 97 -7.91 -5.17 -1.67
C ILE A 97 -8.07 -4.67 -3.12
N PRO A 98 -9.30 -4.50 -3.62
CA PRO A 98 -9.50 -4.07 -5.00
C PRO A 98 -8.83 -2.74 -5.29
N ILE A 99 -8.04 -2.69 -6.36
CA ILE A 99 -7.41 -1.48 -6.87
C ILE A 99 -8.38 -0.82 -7.84
N VAL A 100 -8.83 0.37 -7.48
CA VAL A 100 -9.76 1.18 -8.27
C VAL A 100 -9.02 1.81 -9.44
N GLN A 101 -7.87 2.44 -9.16
CA GLN A 101 -7.10 3.17 -10.16
C GLN A 101 -5.60 3.16 -9.84
N LEU A 102 -4.80 3.10 -10.90
CA LEU A 102 -3.36 3.30 -10.89
C LEU A 102 -3.04 4.44 -11.86
N PHE A 103 -2.40 5.52 -11.40
CA PHE A 103 -2.12 6.68 -12.25
C PHE A 103 -0.84 7.40 -11.83
N GLU A 104 -0.32 8.22 -12.74
CA GLU A 104 0.88 9.04 -12.53
C GLU A 104 0.50 10.51 -12.38
N GLN A 105 1.05 11.16 -11.35
CA GLN A 105 1.01 12.61 -11.12
C GLN A 105 2.15 13.00 -10.18
N ASN A 106 2.48 14.29 -10.08
CA ASN A 106 3.50 14.81 -9.17
C ASN A 106 4.87 14.08 -9.31
N ALA A 107 5.22 13.67 -10.53
CA ALA A 107 6.42 12.89 -10.86
C ALA A 107 6.52 11.53 -10.14
N THR A 108 5.42 11.01 -9.61
CA THR A 108 5.32 9.71 -8.94
C THR A 108 4.10 8.92 -9.38
N VAL A 109 3.86 7.78 -8.74
CA VAL A 109 2.75 6.87 -9.00
C VAL A 109 1.81 6.82 -7.79
N TYR A 110 0.53 6.85 -8.06
CA TYR A 110 -0.53 6.70 -7.06
C TYR A 110 -1.34 5.43 -7.31
N VAL A 111 -1.72 4.77 -6.23
CA VAL A 111 -2.63 3.63 -6.23
C VAL A 111 -3.84 3.99 -5.40
N ALA A 112 -5.02 4.06 -6.02
CA ALA A 112 -6.29 4.17 -5.32
C ALA A 112 -6.88 2.77 -5.14
N SER A 113 -7.19 2.40 -3.92
CA SER A 113 -7.84 1.14 -3.55
C SER A 113 -9.09 1.38 -2.73
N GLU A 114 -9.98 0.40 -2.68
CA GLU A 114 -11.16 0.47 -1.82
C GLU A 114 -10.75 0.72 -0.37
N HIS A 115 -11.51 1.58 0.32
CA HIS A 115 -11.34 1.82 1.74
C HIS A 115 -12.18 0.80 2.52
N LEU A 116 -11.51 -0.17 3.15
CA LEU A 116 -12.15 -1.19 3.95
C LEU A 116 -12.06 -0.86 5.45
N GLN A 117 -13.14 -1.13 6.19
CA GLN A 117 -13.11 -1.11 7.65
C GLN A 117 -12.46 -2.41 8.14
N VAL A 118 -11.20 -2.33 8.50
CA VAL A 118 -10.37 -3.49 8.83
C VAL A 118 -9.56 -3.27 10.11
N SER A 119 -9.20 -4.37 10.76
CA SER A 119 -8.20 -4.43 11.83
C SER A 119 -7.05 -5.34 11.40
N THR A 120 -5.88 -5.18 12.00
CA THR A 120 -4.77 -6.09 11.73
C THR A 120 -4.93 -7.40 12.49
N LEU A 121 -4.34 -8.47 11.97
CA LEU A 121 -4.27 -9.74 12.70
C LEU A 121 -3.49 -9.57 14.01
N GLU A 122 -2.48 -8.70 14.05
CA GLU A 122 -1.75 -8.37 15.27
C GLU A 122 -2.65 -7.82 16.37
N GLU A 123 -3.51 -6.84 16.01
CA GLU A 123 -4.48 -6.26 16.95
C GLU A 123 -5.45 -7.31 17.48
N LYS A 124 -5.99 -8.16 16.60
CA LYS A 124 -6.88 -9.25 17.00
C LYS A 124 -6.21 -10.29 17.88
N LEU A 125 -4.94 -10.64 17.60
CA LEU A 125 -4.16 -11.54 18.45
C LEU A 125 -3.90 -10.92 19.82
N ARG A 126 -3.56 -9.64 19.88
CA ARG A 126 -3.35 -8.92 21.15
C ARG A 126 -4.62 -8.91 22.01
N GLN A 127 -5.77 -8.63 21.41
CA GLN A 127 -7.08 -8.67 22.09
C GLN A 127 -7.45 -10.08 22.60
N ALA A 128 -6.99 -11.12 21.90
CA ALA A 128 -7.21 -12.53 22.26
C ALA A 128 -6.18 -13.09 23.25
N GLY A 129 -5.33 -12.23 23.85
CA GLY A 129 -4.29 -12.66 24.80
C GLY A 129 -3.08 -13.34 24.14
N GLY A 130 -2.81 -13.06 22.87
CA GLY A 130 -1.63 -13.55 22.14
C GLY A 130 -1.74 -15.01 21.65
N ARG A 131 -2.88 -15.66 21.85
CA ARG A 131 -3.11 -17.06 21.47
C ARG A 131 -4.42 -17.23 20.72
N GLN A 132 -4.41 -18.13 19.75
CA GLN A 132 -5.61 -18.51 19.02
C GLN A 132 -5.64 -20.01 18.77
N CYS A 133 -6.82 -20.63 18.87
CA CYS A 133 -6.95 -22.07 18.58
C CYS A 133 -6.75 -22.29 17.06
N TRP A 134 -6.21 -23.46 16.73
CA TRP A 134 -5.97 -23.84 15.33
C TRP A 134 -7.24 -23.80 14.47
N CYS A 135 -8.38 -24.15 15.01
CA CYS A 135 -9.66 -24.11 14.30
C CYS A 135 -10.04 -22.70 13.81
N ARG A 136 -9.68 -21.64 14.56
CA ARG A 136 -9.84 -20.23 14.12
C ARG A 136 -8.73 -19.81 13.18
N ALA A 137 -7.47 -20.11 13.53
CA ALA A 137 -6.31 -19.76 12.71
C ALA A 137 -6.42 -20.31 11.28
N LYS A 138 -6.88 -21.55 11.12
CA LYS A 138 -7.08 -22.18 9.82
C LYS A 138 -8.04 -21.39 8.91
N LYS A 139 -9.06 -20.72 9.48
CA LYS A 139 -10.03 -19.93 8.70
C LYS A 139 -9.37 -18.73 8.02
N TYR A 140 -8.31 -18.18 8.63
CA TYR A 140 -7.55 -17.06 8.06
C TYR A 140 -6.40 -17.53 7.17
N LEU A 141 -5.68 -18.55 7.63
CA LEU A 141 -4.45 -18.99 6.96
C LEU A 141 -4.73 -19.69 5.64
N LEU A 142 -5.83 -20.43 5.52
CA LEU A 142 -6.13 -21.17 4.28
C LEU A 142 -6.44 -20.25 3.08
N PRO A 143 -7.30 -19.23 3.20
CA PRO A 143 -7.48 -18.25 2.13
C PRO A 143 -6.19 -17.52 1.76
N LEU A 144 -5.39 -17.10 2.76
CA LEU A 144 -4.12 -16.43 2.55
C LEU A 144 -3.12 -17.32 1.81
N TYR A 145 -3.02 -18.60 2.19
CA TYR A 145 -2.15 -19.55 1.50
C TYR A 145 -2.56 -19.73 0.03
N ASN A 146 -3.85 -19.89 -0.24
CA ASN A 146 -4.37 -20.03 -1.61
C ASN A 146 -4.08 -18.77 -2.44
N SER A 147 -4.27 -17.60 -1.84
CA SER A 147 -3.96 -16.32 -2.43
C SER A 147 -2.48 -16.21 -2.82
N LEU A 148 -1.57 -16.49 -1.88
CA LEU A 148 -0.13 -16.48 -2.15
C LEU A 148 0.27 -17.51 -3.20
N SER A 149 -0.30 -18.71 -3.15
CA SER A 149 -0.03 -19.76 -4.14
C SER A 149 -0.41 -19.31 -5.56
N SER A 150 -1.51 -18.58 -5.70
CA SER A 150 -1.91 -17.98 -6.98
C SER A 150 -0.94 -16.92 -7.46
N LEU A 151 -0.52 -16.01 -6.57
CA LEU A 151 0.43 -14.94 -6.88
C LEU A 151 1.83 -15.51 -7.23
N HIS A 152 2.30 -16.50 -6.47
CA HIS A 152 3.60 -17.13 -6.73
C HIS A 152 3.68 -17.80 -8.10
N LYS A 153 2.59 -18.40 -8.60
CA LYS A 153 2.52 -18.95 -9.96
C LYS A 153 2.73 -17.89 -11.05
N LYS A 154 2.52 -16.61 -10.72
CA LYS A 154 2.72 -15.45 -11.59
C LYS A 154 4.02 -14.71 -11.28
N GLY A 155 4.87 -15.28 -10.45
CA GLY A 155 6.16 -14.70 -10.05
C GLY A 155 6.06 -13.54 -9.05
N ILE A 156 4.88 -13.31 -8.45
CA ILE A 156 4.69 -12.26 -7.46
C ILE A 156 4.90 -12.83 -6.07
N THR A 157 5.78 -12.23 -5.29
CA THR A 157 6.01 -12.56 -3.89
C THR A 157 5.61 -11.38 -3.00
N HIS A 158 5.06 -11.67 -1.84
CA HIS A 158 4.58 -10.62 -0.92
C HIS A 158 5.72 -9.89 -0.21
N GLN A 159 6.76 -10.60 0.17
CA GLN A 159 8.00 -10.14 0.81
C GLN A 159 7.83 -9.36 2.14
N GLY A 160 6.62 -9.35 2.72
CA GLY A 160 6.30 -8.64 3.94
C GLY A 160 5.30 -9.38 4.82
N ILE A 161 5.30 -10.73 4.82
CA ILE A 161 4.34 -11.50 5.60
C ILE A 161 4.60 -11.28 7.08
N SER A 162 3.64 -10.65 7.74
CA SER A 162 3.61 -10.44 9.20
C SER A 162 2.17 -10.25 9.66
N PRO A 163 1.86 -10.42 10.94
CA PRO A 163 0.51 -10.16 11.46
C PRO A 163 0.00 -8.73 11.26
N GLU A 164 0.90 -7.76 11.14
CA GLU A 164 0.59 -6.36 10.83
C GLU A 164 0.11 -6.18 9.40
N ASN A 165 0.57 -7.04 8.48
CA ASN A 165 0.27 -6.99 7.05
C ASN A 165 -0.86 -7.94 6.62
N ILE A 166 -1.56 -8.52 7.59
CA ILE A 166 -2.78 -9.28 7.39
C ILE A 166 -3.93 -8.50 8.01
N LEU A 167 -4.89 -8.14 7.17
CA LEU A 167 -6.07 -7.37 7.55
C LEU A 167 -7.28 -8.29 7.65
N LEU A 168 -8.18 -7.98 8.58
CA LEU A 168 -9.46 -8.67 8.75
C LEU A 168 -10.58 -7.63 8.82
N ASP A 169 -11.63 -7.84 8.04
CA ASP A 169 -12.86 -7.07 8.16
C ASP A 169 -13.78 -7.60 9.28
N GLU A 170 -14.94 -6.99 9.42
CA GLU A 170 -15.94 -7.36 10.44
C GLU A 170 -16.47 -8.79 10.26
N GLU A 171 -16.46 -9.31 9.02
CA GLU A 171 -16.88 -10.67 8.67
C GLU A 171 -15.74 -11.69 8.75
N ASN A 172 -14.57 -11.26 9.20
CA ASN A 172 -13.32 -12.04 9.26
C ASN A 172 -12.83 -12.52 7.89
N ARG A 173 -13.14 -11.81 6.81
CA ARG A 173 -12.46 -11.99 5.54
C ARG A 173 -11.06 -11.40 5.68
N VAL A 174 -10.09 -12.00 5.01
CA VAL A 174 -8.67 -11.66 5.16
C VAL A 174 -8.12 -11.02 3.91
N TYR A 175 -7.25 -10.02 4.12
CA TYR A 175 -6.64 -9.29 3.02
C TYR A 175 -5.15 -9.09 3.28
N TRP A 176 -4.38 -9.08 2.21
CA TRP A 176 -2.98 -8.69 2.23
C TRP A 176 -2.82 -7.18 2.18
N ARG A 177 -1.89 -6.68 2.99
CA ARG A 177 -1.36 -5.31 2.92
C ARG A 177 0.16 -5.36 2.92
N GLY A 178 0.80 -4.33 2.35
CA GLY A 178 2.24 -4.16 2.48
C GLY A 178 3.04 -5.08 1.55
N PHE A 179 2.58 -5.28 0.31
CA PHE A 179 3.45 -5.78 -0.75
C PHE A 179 4.66 -4.87 -0.85
N SER A 180 5.84 -5.44 -0.90
CA SER A 180 7.10 -4.71 -0.77
C SER A 180 8.05 -5.05 -1.91
N LEU A 181 8.80 -4.05 -2.36
CA LEU A 181 9.93 -4.24 -3.26
C LEU A 181 11.15 -4.63 -2.42
N LEU A 182 11.67 -5.84 -2.59
CA LEU A 182 12.76 -6.41 -1.76
C LEU A 182 13.98 -5.49 -1.65
N GLU A 183 14.32 -4.86 -2.76
CA GLU A 183 15.52 -4.02 -2.88
C GLU A 183 15.43 -2.72 -2.06
N MET A 184 14.22 -2.25 -1.75
CA MET A 184 14.03 -1.07 -0.90
C MET A 184 14.21 -1.36 0.59
N ARG A 185 14.12 -2.62 1.02
CA ARG A 185 14.33 -3.02 2.43
C ARG A 185 15.79 -2.99 2.85
N THR A 186 16.71 -3.13 1.91
CA THR A 186 18.16 -3.12 2.20
C THR A 186 18.75 -1.71 2.25
N ALA A 187 18.00 -0.69 1.82
CA ALA A 187 18.44 0.70 1.79
C ALA A 187 18.05 1.52 3.05
N THR A 188 17.35 0.91 4.02
CA THR A 188 16.96 1.53 5.30
C THR A 188 17.74 0.94 6.46
#